data_689a3a06c5acc7c9cb661bb8b3d4c295
#
_entry.id   689a3a06c5acc7c9cb661bb8b3d4c295
#
_cell.length_a   1.000
_cell.length_b   1.000
_cell.length_c   1.000
_cell.angle_alpha   90.00
_cell.angle_beta   90.00
_cell.angle_gamma   90.00
#
_symmetry.space_group_name_H-M   'P 1'
#
loop_
_entity.id
_entity.type
_entity.pdbx_description
1 polymer ?
#
loop_
_entity_poly.entity_id
_entity_poly.type
_entity_poly.pdbx_seq_one_letter_code
_entity_poly.pdbx_strand_id
1 'polypeptide(L)'
;MKHIRIIATLVLMAVLSSASVAQMVSPVDFMRYNPRALNANPAFYTTDYGFFDLMLGGYNIGVQNIGLKYDKFFRFNAAGQPTVLDLDKGVASLRDKNYLNTYINVDIFNCGRRTKHGYFTYSHRFRELESLSYNKDLVKLLANGNAAFLGENNPADINIGVSARAFQEFAFGYQMSLTEQWNIGLRLKFLMGFMDAKTNAMNVKLYTDPETYALKLMTTANVQATLPYEFVMEDGKMKIVDRRFNPATLFKNYGLGVDLGGEYIINEHWGVAAALNDLGFIKWNNHSVNFVGEINDGGSFYDNGAFVFTGLTNEQVQAIMDDEHFADHLMDSLTGYFNLTPQNVAGYTTGLYTNLMVRGYYDLDATNRFSAQFMGYNLGMGMKPAVTLAYTGSFKEQYDVVATYTMMPGSFDNLGIGLSANFGGLLMYVATNNIFGFFNPANRTNLNVQFGISFTSGEKVSRAETIIIQDQAAEGE
;
A
#
# COMPACT_ATOMS: atom_id res chain seq x y z
N MET A 1 -13.03 -5.70 -32.57
CA MET A 1 -13.00 -4.39 -31.88
C MET A 1 -13.74 -4.41 -30.53
N LYS A 2 -14.90 -5.09 -30.38
CA LYS A 2 -15.60 -5.20 -29.07
C LYS A 2 -14.75 -5.92 -28.01
N HIS A 3 -14.06 -7.02 -28.33
CA HIS A 3 -13.23 -7.79 -27.41
C HIS A 3 -12.02 -7.00 -26.87
N ILE A 4 -11.42 -6.15 -27.71
CA ILE A 4 -10.34 -5.25 -27.31
C ILE A 4 -10.84 -4.25 -26.25
N ARG A 5 -12.07 -3.76 -26.38
CA ARG A 5 -12.69 -2.87 -25.40
C ARG A 5 -12.98 -3.58 -24.07
N ILE A 6 -13.41 -4.82 -24.10
CA ILE A 6 -13.80 -5.60 -22.91
C ILE A 6 -12.57 -5.88 -22.03
N ILE A 7 -11.49 -6.40 -22.62
CA ILE A 7 -10.26 -6.67 -21.84
C ILE A 7 -9.54 -5.37 -21.49
N ALA A 8 -9.56 -4.36 -22.38
CA ALA A 8 -9.11 -3.01 -22.00
C ALA A 8 -9.94 -2.45 -20.87
N THR A 9 -11.24 -2.74 -20.80
CA THR A 9 -12.12 -2.33 -19.70
C THR A 9 -11.89 -3.19 -18.46
N LEU A 10 -11.62 -4.49 -18.55
CA LEU A 10 -11.22 -5.32 -17.42
C LEU A 10 -9.85 -4.91 -16.86
N VAL A 11 -8.87 -4.67 -17.73
CA VAL A 11 -7.57 -4.10 -17.37
C VAL A 11 -7.75 -2.65 -16.85
N LEU A 12 -8.63 -1.86 -17.45
CA LEU A 12 -8.94 -0.50 -17.01
C LEU A 12 -9.79 -0.48 -15.75
N MET A 13 -10.73 -1.42 -15.53
CA MET A 13 -11.43 -1.57 -14.26
C MET A 13 -10.52 -2.15 -13.17
N ALA A 14 -9.65 -3.11 -13.47
CA ALA A 14 -8.57 -3.52 -12.55
C ALA A 14 -7.61 -2.36 -12.26
N VAL A 15 -7.46 -1.42 -13.19
CA VAL A 15 -6.68 -0.18 -13.01
C VAL A 15 -7.51 0.95 -12.38
N LEU A 16 -8.82 1.05 -12.61
CA LEU A 16 -9.68 2.13 -12.11
C LEU A 16 -10.42 1.77 -10.81
N SER A 17 -10.77 0.49 -10.58
CA SER A 17 -11.31 0.03 -9.29
C SER A 17 -10.22 -0.16 -8.23
N SER A 18 -8.97 -0.08 -8.61
CA SER A 18 -7.78 -0.26 -7.79
C SER A 18 -7.05 1.05 -7.54
N ALA A 19 -7.76 2.11 -7.17
CA ALA A 19 -7.08 3.33 -6.75
C ALA A 19 -6.65 3.21 -5.30
N SER A 20 -5.50 2.67 -5.06
CA SER A 20 -4.77 2.87 -3.78
C SER A 20 -3.49 2.01 -3.66
N VAL A 21 -2.37 2.49 -3.15
CA VAL A 21 -1.08 1.75 -2.97
C VAL A 21 -0.30 2.20 -1.74
N ALA A 22 0.41 1.28 -1.12
CA ALA A 22 1.17 1.43 0.11
C ALA A 22 2.21 2.55 0.12
N GLN A 23 2.49 3.07 1.30
CA GLN A 23 3.47 4.11 1.55
C GLN A 23 4.85 3.68 1.06
N MET A 24 5.17 4.06 -0.16
CA MET A 24 6.49 3.96 -0.75
C MET A 24 7.29 5.23 -0.43
N VAL A 25 8.59 5.19 -0.67
CA VAL A 25 9.44 6.37 -0.56
C VAL A 25 8.86 7.50 -1.40
N SER A 26 8.58 8.61 -0.76
CA SER A 26 7.96 9.79 -1.37
C SER A 26 8.97 10.90 -1.57
N PRO A 27 8.86 11.70 -2.65
CA PRO A 27 9.61 12.95 -2.73
C PRO A 27 9.36 13.89 -1.54
N VAL A 28 8.17 13.83 -0.91
CA VAL A 28 7.85 14.62 0.30
C VAL A 28 8.78 14.28 1.46
N ASP A 29 9.24 13.02 1.57
CA ASP A 29 10.16 12.58 2.62
C ASP A 29 11.54 13.29 2.57
N PHE A 30 11.87 13.88 1.43
CA PHE A 30 13.14 14.60 1.18
C PHE A 30 13.00 16.13 1.21
N MET A 31 11.77 16.66 1.37
CA MET A 31 11.55 18.10 1.50
C MET A 31 12.08 18.60 2.85
N ARG A 32 12.89 19.63 2.84
CA ARG A 32 13.57 20.14 4.04
C ARG A 32 12.69 21.08 4.86
N TYR A 33 11.79 21.80 4.18
CA TYR A 33 10.92 22.80 4.78
C TYR A 33 9.45 22.37 4.83
N ASN A 34 9.20 21.06 4.73
CA ASN A 34 7.87 20.49 4.87
C ASN A 34 7.81 19.56 6.11
N PRO A 35 7.02 19.87 7.13
CA PRO A 35 6.93 19.06 8.36
C PRO A 35 6.42 17.63 8.11
N ARG A 36 5.92 17.34 6.90
CA ARG A 36 5.54 15.97 6.49
C ARG A 36 6.73 15.00 6.43
N ALA A 37 7.96 15.51 6.26
CA ALA A 37 9.16 14.69 6.33
C ALA A 37 9.31 13.95 7.68
N LEU A 38 8.71 14.49 8.77
CA LEU A 38 8.62 13.83 10.07
C LEU A 38 7.87 12.50 10.03
N ASN A 39 7.03 12.26 9.01
CA ASN A 39 6.36 10.96 8.83
C ASN A 39 7.33 9.86 8.39
N ALA A 40 8.41 10.20 7.69
CA ALA A 40 9.44 9.24 7.30
C ALA A 40 10.43 8.98 8.44
N ASN A 41 10.79 10.02 9.20
CA ASN A 41 11.66 9.90 10.38
C ASN A 41 11.27 10.95 11.42
N PRO A 42 10.78 10.55 12.60
CA PRO A 42 10.39 11.49 13.65
C PRO A 42 11.55 12.32 14.24
N ALA A 43 12.80 11.99 13.91
CA ALA A 43 13.98 12.75 14.32
C ALA A 43 14.36 13.89 13.39
N PHE A 44 13.75 14.00 12.18
CA PHE A 44 14.10 15.08 11.27
C PHE A 44 13.77 16.45 11.88
N TYR A 45 14.69 17.37 11.69
CA TYR A 45 14.50 18.72 12.16
C TYR A 45 13.55 19.49 11.25
N THR A 46 12.60 20.22 11.83
CA THR A 46 11.77 21.19 11.13
C THR A 46 12.09 22.60 11.59
N THR A 47 12.19 23.55 10.65
CA THR A 47 12.46 24.96 10.96
C THR A 47 11.22 25.73 11.42
N ASP A 48 10.02 25.24 11.14
CA ASP A 48 8.80 25.92 11.50
C ASP A 48 8.61 25.95 13.04
N TYR A 49 8.20 27.10 13.59
CA TYR A 49 7.83 27.21 14.98
C TYR A 49 6.57 26.39 15.29
N GLY A 50 5.59 26.45 14.40
CA GLY A 50 4.39 25.62 14.47
C GLY A 50 3.72 25.46 13.13
N PHE A 51 2.93 24.41 13.00
CA PHE A 51 2.03 24.21 11.87
C PHE A 51 0.72 23.59 12.33
N PHE A 52 -0.31 23.74 11.55
CA PHE A 52 -1.54 22.97 11.66
C PHE A 52 -2.22 22.81 10.31
N ASP A 53 -3.00 21.74 10.18
CA ASP A 53 -3.92 21.53 9.06
C ASP A 53 -5.16 20.78 9.52
N LEU A 54 -6.24 20.97 8.78
CA LEU A 54 -7.52 20.30 9.00
C LEU A 54 -8.05 19.83 7.64
N MET A 55 -8.19 18.51 7.48
CA MET A 55 -8.76 17.82 6.31
C MET A 55 -8.13 18.15 4.94
N LEU A 56 -7.15 19.05 4.88
CA LEU A 56 -6.40 19.42 3.68
C LEU A 56 -4.90 19.18 3.81
N GLY A 57 -4.44 18.71 4.98
CA GLY A 57 -3.03 18.61 5.33
C GLY A 57 -2.24 17.63 4.49
N GLY A 58 -2.84 16.54 4.10
CA GLY A 58 -2.15 15.58 3.24
C GLY A 58 -3.05 14.48 2.71
N TYR A 59 -2.96 14.30 1.42
CA TYR A 59 -3.50 13.15 0.70
C TYR A 59 -2.35 12.43 0.03
N ASN A 60 -2.29 11.11 0.21
CA ASN A 60 -1.34 10.26 -0.48
C ASN A 60 -2.08 9.04 -0.98
N ILE A 61 -2.32 9.00 -2.28
CA ILE A 61 -3.11 8.00 -2.97
C ILE A 61 -2.28 7.42 -4.10
N GLY A 62 -2.26 6.11 -4.24
CA GLY A 62 -1.49 5.55 -5.33
C GLY A 62 -1.76 4.06 -5.63
N VAL A 63 -1.25 3.55 -6.76
CA VAL A 63 -1.38 2.18 -7.31
C VAL A 63 -0.01 1.60 -7.64
N GLN A 64 0.26 0.36 -7.25
CA GLN A 64 1.39 -0.42 -7.73
C GLN A 64 0.92 -1.73 -8.36
N ASN A 65 1.20 -1.90 -9.65
CA ASN A 65 0.89 -3.10 -10.40
C ASN A 65 2.18 -3.78 -10.86
N ILE A 66 2.53 -4.87 -10.21
CA ILE A 66 3.67 -5.70 -10.60
C ILE A 66 3.13 -6.96 -11.27
N GLY A 67 2.87 -6.88 -12.57
CA GLY A 67 2.34 -7.99 -13.36
C GLY A 67 1.66 -7.51 -14.64
N LEU A 68 0.42 -7.13 -14.56
CA LEU A 68 -0.40 -6.78 -15.71
C LEU A 68 0.04 -5.44 -16.32
N LYS A 69 0.56 -5.46 -17.55
CA LYS A 69 0.90 -4.27 -18.33
C LYS A 69 0.21 -4.31 -19.67
N TYR A 70 -0.44 -3.23 -20.04
CA TYR A 70 -1.24 -3.14 -21.26
C TYR A 70 -0.45 -3.45 -22.53
N ASP A 71 0.79 -2.93 -22.64
CA ASP A 71 1.68 -3.16 -23.80
C ASP A 71 2.14 -4.62 -23.92
N LYS A 72 2.00 -5.41 -22.88
CA LYS A 72 2.35 -6.84 -22.89
C LYS A 72 1.20 -7.71 -23.39
N PHE A 73 -0.04 -7.26 -23.17
CA PHE A 73 -1.24 -7.99 -23.57
C PHE A 73 -1.78 -7.57 -24.96
N PHE A 74 -1.27 -6.48 -25.54
CA PHE A 74 -1.72 -6.01 -26.84
C PHE A 74 -0.56 -5.84 -27.82
N ARG A 75 -0.85 -6.12 -29.12
CA ARG A 75 -0.01 -5.69 -30.24
C ARG A 75 -0.53 -4.34 -30.75
N PHE A 76 0.40 -3.48 -31.17
CA PHE A 76 0.11 -2.13 -31.64
C PHE A 76 0.49 -1.98 -33.10
N ASN A 77 -0.26 -1.16 -33.86
CA ASN A 77 0.10 -0.73 -35.19
C ASN A 77 1.15 0.40 -35.15
N ALA A 78 1.60 0.84 -36.32
CA ALA A 78 2.57 1.94 -36.42
C ALA A 78 2.07 3.29 -35.84
N ALA A 79 0.76 3.46 -35.71
CA ALA A 79 0.12 4.63 -35.12
C ALA A 79 -0.06 4.49 -33.59
N GLY A 80 0.47 3.42 -32.96
CA GLY A 80 0.36 3.18 -31.52
C GLY A 80 -1.03 2.74 -31.05
N GLN A 81 -1.90 2.31 -31.96
CA GLN A 81 -3.24 1.81 -31.61
C GLN A 81 -3.22 0.30 -31.38
N PRO A 82 -3.93 -0.23 -30.37
CA PRO A 82 -4.02 -1.66 -30.12
C PRO A 82 -4.77 -2.35 -31.28
N THR A 83 -4.20 -3.41 -31.83
CA THR A 83 -4.77 -4.14 -32.96
C THR A 83 -5.23 -5.53 -32.61
N VAL A 84 -4.45 -6.24 -31.77
CA VAL A 84 -4.69 -7.64 -31.42
C VAL A 84 -4.39 -7.84 -29.95
N LEU A 85 -5.28 -8.55 -29.24
CA LEU A 85 -5.01 -9.08 -27.91
C LEU A 85 -4.11 -10.31 -28.07
N ASP A 86 -2.93 -10.27 -27.44
CA ASP A 86 -1.94 -11.34 -27.44
C ASP A 86 -1.82 -11.90 -26.03
N LEU A 87 -2.68 -12.84 -25.69
CA LEU A 87 -2.74 -13.44 -24.36
C LEU A 87 -1.46 -14.22 -24.05
N ASP A 88 -0.89 -14.93 -25.00
CA ASP A 88 0.34 -15.71 -24.81
C ASP A 88 1.52 -14.80 -24.46
N LYS A 89 1.68 -13.71 -25.19
CA LYS A 89 2.69 -12.67 -24.88
C LYS A 89 2.43 -12.05 -23.50
N GLY A 90 1.17 -11.76 -23.19
CA GLY A 90 0.75 -11.24 -21.89
C GLY A 90 1.14 -12.18 -20.75
N VAL A 91 0.72 -13.43 -20.82
CA VAL A 91 1.02 -14.47 -19.84
C VAL A 91 2.53 -14.71 -19.74
N ALA A 92 3.27 -14.76 -20.86
CA ALA A 92 4.72 -14.92 -20.86
C ALA A 92 5.45 -13.80 -20.10
N SER A 93 4.89 -12.59 -20.10
CA SER A 93 5.46 -11.41 -19.41
C SER A 93 5.24 -11.40 -17.90
N LEU A 94 4.31 -12.21 -17.37
CA LEU A 94 4.03 -12.31 -15.95
C LEU A 94 5.13 -13.05 -15.20
N ARG A 95 5.30 -12.69 -13.93
CA ARG A 95 6.11 -13.43 -12.96
C ARG A 95 5.31 -14.58 -12.39
N ASP A 96 5.96 -15.55 -11.77
CA ASP A 96 5.27 -16.65 -11.09
C ASP A 96 4.29 -16.11 -10.04
N LYS A 97 4.68 -15.07 -9.30
CA LYS A 97 3.82 -14.34 -8.37
C LYS A 97 3.80 -12.86 -8.71
N ASN A 98 2.60 -12.33 -8.89
CA ASN A 98 2.32 -10.95 -9.25
C ASN A 98 1.57 -10.24 -8.12
N TYR A 99 1.58 -8.90 -8.11
CA TYR A 99 0.99 -8.10 -7.07
C TYR A 99 0.24 -6.91 -7.63
N LEU A 100 -0.91 -6.66 -7.07
CA LEU A 100 -1.62 -5.40 -7.17
C LEU A 100 -1.75 -4.85 -5.74
N ASN A 101 -1.14 -3.72 -5.48
CA ASN A 101 -1.17 -3.08 -4.17
C ASN A 101 -1.87 -1.74 -4.27
N THR A 102 -2.52 -1.37 -3.17
CA THR A 102 -3.35 -0.17 -3.11
C THR A 102 -3.27 0.51 -1.72
N TYR A 103 -3.16 1.89 -1.63
CA TYR A 103 -3.22 2.64 -0.37
C TYR A 103 -3.89 4.00 -0.49
N ILE A 104 -4.53 4.39 0.59
CA ILE A 104 -5.02 5.75 0.84
C ILE A 104 -4.53 6.17 2.21
N ASN A 105 -3.81 7.29 2.27
CA ASN A 105 -3.53 7.98 3.53
C ASN A 105 -4.11 9.38 3.44
N VAL A 106 -4.97 9.71 4.39
CA VAL A 106 -5.60 11.03 4.50
C VAL A 106 -5.29 11.61 5.86
N ASP A 107 -4.66 12.76 5.86
CA ASP A 107 -4.43 13.52 7.07
C ASP A 107 -5.70 14.31 7.44
N ILE A 108 -6.36 13.89 8.51
CA ILE A 108 -7.61 14.50 8.99
C ILE A 108 -7.30 15.74 9.79
N PHE A 109 -6.34 15.66 10.70
CA PHE A 109 -5.86 16.79 11.50
C PHE A 109 -4.40 16.55 11.88
N ASN A 110 -3.55 17.55 11.68
CA ASN A 110 -2.19 17.52 12.18
C ASN A 110 -1.82 18.88 12.73
N CYS A 111 -0.98 18.87 13.73
CA CYS A 111 -0.35 20.07 14.24
C CYS A 111 1.03 19.75 14.81
N GLY A 112 1.85 20.76 14.88
CA GLY A 112 3.15 20.70 15.53
C GLY A 112 3.52 22.03 16.13
N ARG A 113 4.31 22.00 17.19
CA ARG A 113 4.78 23.20 17.88
C ARG A 113 6.15 22.99 18.52
N ARG A 114 7.00 23.98 18.34
CA ARG A 114 8.29 24.06 19.01
C ARG A 114 8.11 24.50 20.45
N THR A 115 8.86 23.85 21.32
CA THR A 115 8.98 24.18 22.76
C THR A 115 10.44 24.45 23.10
N LYS A 116 10.73 24.81 24.32
CA LYS A 116 12.10 25.02 24.81
C LYS A 116 13.00 23.77 24.64
N HIS A 117 12.41 22.57 24.77
CA HIS A 117 13.17 21.31 24.83
C HIS A 117 13.02 20.43 23.59
N GLY A 118 12.20 20.80 22.62
CA GLY A 118 11.99 19.98 21.41
C GLY A 118 10.78 20.40 20.59
N TYR A 119 10.32 19.51 19.73
CA TYR A 119 9.21 19.73 18.83
C TYR A 119 8.13 18.68 19.04
N PHE A 120 6.95 19.11 19.47
CA PHE A 120 5.78 18.25 19.59
C PHE A 120 5.00 18.19 18.29
N THR A 121 4.50 17.01 17.97
CA THR A 121 3.54 16.80 16.88
C THR A 121 2.36 15.98 17.35
N TYR A 122 1.22 16.28 16.79
CA TYR A 122 0.04 15.42 16.85
C TYR A 122 -0.47 15.20 15.44
N SER A 123 -0.87 13.98 15.13
CA SER A 123 -1.50 13.65 13.85
C SER A 123 -2.67 12.69 14.02
N HIS A 124 -3.76 13.00 13.32
CA HIS A 124 -4.90 12.10 13.14
C HIS A 124 -5.02 11.79 11.65
N ARG A 125 -4.84 10.51 11.30
CA ARG A 125 -4.82 10.05 9.92
C ARG A 125 -5.76 8.87 9.72
N PHE A 126 -6.41 8.81 8.56
CA PHE A 126 -7.01 7.58 8.04
C PHE A 126 -5.98 6.90 7.14
N ARG A 127 -5.80 5.59 7.35
CA ARG A 127 -4.86 4.79 6.57
C ARG A 127 -5.56 3.54 6.07
N GLU A 128 -5.46 3.31 4.79
CA GLU A 128 -5.94 2.11 4.12
C GLU A 128 -4.81 1.52 3.28
N LEU A 129 -4.69 0.21 3.31
CA LEU A 129 -3.73 -0.55 2.55
C LEU A 129 -4.36 -1.84 2.10
N GLU A 130 -4.33 -2.09 0.81
CA GLU A 130 -4.77 -3.34 0.21
C GLU A 130 -3.64 -3.94 -0.63
N SER A 131 -3.51 -5.24 -0.62
CA SER A 131 -2.54 -5.99 -1.42
C SER A 131 -3.21 -7.27 -1.90
N LEU A 132 -3.26 -7.43 -3.21
CA LEU A 132 -3.68 -8.64 -3.88
C LEU A 132 -2.45 -9.30 -4.52
N SER A 133 -2.20 -10.55 -4.21
CA SER A 133 -1.21 -11.36 -4.93
C SER A 133 -1.90 -12.47 -5.71
N TYR A 134 -1.39 -12.79 -6.89
CA TYR A 134 -1.90 -13.85 -7.74
C TYR A 134 -0.77 -14.54 -8.50
N ASN A 135 -0.95 -15.81 -8.77
CA ASN A 135 0.02 -16.58 -9.53
C ASN A 135 -0.22 -16.42 -11.03
N LYS A 136 0.85 -16.60 -11.82
CA LYS A 136 0.82 -16.58 -13.29
C LYS A 136 -0.19 -17.58 -13.86
N ASP A 137 -0.29 -18.75 -13.25
CA ASP A 137 -1.17 -19.82 -13.70
C ASP A 137 -2.65 -19.45 -13.64
N LEU A 138 -3.06 -18.57 -12.71
CA LEU A 138 -4.42 -18.03 -12.70
C LEU A 138 -4.74 -17.30 -14.01
N VAL A 139 -3.84 -16.42 -14.46
CA VAL A 139 -4.03 -15.66 -15.70
C VAL A 139 -3.92 -16.57 -16.92
N LYS A 140 -3.00 -17.55 -16.89
CA LYS A 140 -2.86 -18.55 -17.95
C LYS A 140 -4.10 -19.44 -18.07
N LEU A 141 -4.70 -19.83 -16.94
CA LEU A 141 -5.96 -20.59 -16.92
C LEU A 141 -7.11 -19.78 -17.51
N LEU A 142 -7.24 -18.51 -17.15
CA LEU A 142 -8.26 -17.61 -17.69
C LEU A 142 -8.07 -17.34 -19.20
N ALA A 143 -6.81 -17.29 -19.66
CA ALA A 143 -6.48 -17.00 -21.04
C ALA A 143 -6.60 -18.24 -21.95
N ASN A 144 -6.11 -19.38 -21.51
CA ASN A 144 -5.86 -20.55 -22.36
C ASN A 144 -6.72 -21.77 -21.93
N GLY A 145 -7.55 -21.63 -20.89
CA GLY A 145 -8.33 -22.73 -20.34
C GLY A 145 -7.48 -23.78 -19.62
N ASN A 146 -8.12 -24.86 -19.18
CA ASN A 146 -7.49 -25.96 -18.44
C ASN A 146 -6.62 -26.87 -19.32
N ALA A 147 -6.76 -26.83 -20.63
CA ALA A 147 -5.91 -27.59 -21.56
C ALA A 147 -4.41 -27.25 -21.47
N ALA A 148 -4.08 -26.09 -20.90
CA ALA A 148 -2.69 -25.70 -20.65
C ALA A 148 -2.06 -26.44 -19.44
N PHE A 149 -2.84 -27.24 -18.69
CA PHE A 149 -2.48 -27.85 -17.40
C PHE A 149 -2.88 -29.33 -17.36
N LEU A 150 -2.55 -30.09 -18.41
CA LEU A 150 -2.88 -31.51 -18.51
C LEU A 150 -1.94 -32.39 -17.68
N GLY A 151 -2.53 -33.37 -17.00
CA GLY A 151 -1.83 -34.41 -16.25
C GLY A 151 -1.52 -34.07 -14.79
N GLU A 152 -1.29 -35.10 -13.99
CA GLU A 152 -1.09 -34.98 -12.54
C GLU A 152 0.17 -34.19 -12.15
N ASN A 153 1.19 -34.17 -13.02
CA ASN A 153 2.47 -33.51 -12.77
C ASN A 153 2.49 -32.04 -13.22
N ASN A 154 1.37 -31.54 -13.78
CA ASN A 154 1.27 -30.16 -14.29
C ASN A 154 -0.01 -29.46 -13.82
N PRO A 155 -0.29 -29.39 -12.50
CA PRO A 155 -1.45 -28.67 -12.01
C PRO A 155 -1.30 -27.17 -12.20
N ALA A 156 -2.42 -26.46 -12.41
CA ALA A 156 -2.45 -25.02 -12.31
C ALA A 156 -2.35 -24.60 -10.83
N ASP A 157 -1.38 -23.76 -10.50
CA ASP A 157 -1.27 -23.11 -9.20
C ASP A 157 -2.02 -21.77 -9.23
N ILE A 158 -3.26 -21.76 -8.71
CA ILE A 158 -4.18 -20.62 -8.79
C ILE A 158 -4.32 -19.87 -7.47
N ASN A 159 -3.22 -19.74 -6.73
CA ASN A 159 -3.22 -19.07 -5.44
C ASN A 159 -3.50 -17.57 -5.57
N ILE A 160 -4.41 -17.11 -4.72
CA ILE A 160 -4.75 -15.71 -4.53
C ILE A 160 -4.48 -15.36 -3.07
N GLY A 161 -3.69 -14.32 -2.83
CA GLY A 161 -3.47 -13.80 -1.49
C GLY A 161 -4.03 -12.40 -1.37
N VAL A 162 -4.78 -12.16 -0.31
CA VAL A 162 -5.35 -10.85 0.04
C VAL A 162 -4.75 -10.38 1.35
N SER A 163 -4.40 -9.10 1.42
CA SER A 163 -4.10 -8.39 2.65
C SER A 163 -4.68 -6.98 2.52
N ALA A 164 -5.80 -6.75 3.19
CA ALA A 164 -6.50 -5.45 3.17
C ALA A 164 -6.67 -4.97 4.60
N ARG A 165 -6.39 -3.70 4.85
CA ARG A 165 -6.51 -3.11 6.18
C ARG A 165 -6.85 -1.63 6.09
N ALA A 166 -7.84 -1.20 6.87
CA ALA A 166 -8.17 0.20 7.08
C ALA A 166 -8.26 0.50 8.57
N PHE A 167 -7.66 1.62 8.99
CA PHE A 167 -7.67 2.07 10.38
C PHE A 167 -7.44 3.57 10.50
N GLN A 168 -7.87 4.12 11.63
CA GLN A 168 -7.49 5.47 12.05
C GLN A 168 -6.26 5.40 12.96
N GLU A 169 -5.35 6.34 12.77
CA GLU A 169 -4.11 6.51 13.54
C GLU A 169 -4.14 7.88 14.24
N PHE A 170 -3.97 7.87 15.55
CA PHE A 170 -3.75 9.04 16.41
C PHE A 170 -2.32 8.94 16.92
N ALA A 171 -1.45 9.84 16.48
CA ALA A 171 -0.03 9.77 16.82
C ALA A 171 0.44 11.04 17.53
N PHE A 172 1.17 10.84 18.63
CA PHE A 172 1.84 11.88 19.41
C PHE A 172 3.33 11.73 19.20
N GLY A 173 3.97 12.73 18.63
CA GLY A 173 5.39 12.72 18.32
C GLY A 173 6.14 13.75 19.16
N TYR A 174 7.39 13.40 19.47
CA TYR A 174 8.34 14.28 20.09
C TYR A 174 9.72 14.13 19.44
N GLN A 175 10.30 15.23 19.02
CA GLN A 175 11.64 15.33 18.47
C GLN A 175 12.46 16.24 19.35
N MET A 176 13.70 15.86 19.62
CA MET A 176 14.65 16.70 20.34
C MET A 176 16.07 16.57 19.76
N SER A 177 16.82 17.64 19.86
CA SER A 177 18.26 17.66 19.57
C SER A 177 19.02 17.42 20.87
N LEU A 178 19.66 16.25 21.01
CA LEU A 178 20.46 15.91 22.18
C LEU A 178 21.78 16.69 22.20
N THR A 179 22.35 16.92 21.02
CA THR A 179 23.57 17.68 20.77
C THR A 179 23.46 18.37 19.42
N GLU A 180 24.44 19.17 19.06
CA GLU A 180 24.52 19.75 17.71
C GLU A 180 24.54 18.69 16.61
N GLN A 181 25.01 17.50 16.91
CA GLN A 181 25.09 16.39 15.96
C GLN A 181 23.91 15.44 16.01
N TRP A 182 23.33 15.19 17.20
CA TRP A 182 22.31 14.16 17.40
C TRP A 182 20.91 14.73 17.53
N ASN A 183 20.00 14.28 16.63
CA ASN A 183 18.55 14.37 16.79
C ASN A 183 17.98 13.01 17.06
N ILE A 184 17.02 12.93 17.96
CA ILE A 184 16.20 11.75 18.18
C ILE A 184 14.72 12.10 18.07
N GLY A 185 13.92 11.13 17.73
CA GLY A 185 12.48 11.30 17.63
C GLY A 185 11.75 10.02 18.01
N LEU A 186 10.62 10.22 18.68
CA LEU A 186 9.69 9.17 19.07
C LEU A 186 8.29 9.58 18.65
N ARG A 187 7.49 8.63 18.16
CA ARG A 187 6.06 8.82 17.95
C ARG A 187 5.30 7.65 18.52
N LEU A 188 4.38 7.92 19.42
CA LEU A 188 3.46 6.94 20.01
C LEU A 188 2.13 7.00 19.26
N LYS A 189 1.60 5.85 18.89
CA LYS A 189 0.40 5.72 18.07
C LYS A 189 -0.67 4.94 18.82
N PHE A 190 -1.88 5.49 18.85
CA PHE A 190 -3.10 4.79 19.18
C PHE A 190 -3.89 4.53 17.88
N LEU A 191 -4.37 3.31 17.70
CA LEU A 191 -4.96 2.85 16.45
C LEU A 191 -6.38 2.37 16.69
N MET A 192 -7.28 2.70 15.77
CA MET A 192 -8.66 2.23 15.74
C MET A 192 -8.92 1.52 14.41
N GLY A 193 -9.09 0.19 14.46
CA GLY A 193 -9.31 -0.63 13.29
C GLY A 193 -10.71 -0.49 12.72
N PHE A 194 -10.80 -0.25 11.41
CA PHE A 194 -12.05 -0.19 10.67
C PHE A 194 -12.37 -1.55 10.01
N MET A 195 -11.42 -2.09 9.26
CA MET A 195 -11.51 -3.41 8.63
C MET A 195 -10.14 -4.05 8.47
N ASP A 196 -10.11 -5.37 8.43
CA ASP A 196 -8.93 -6.17 8.13
C ASP A 196 -9.35 -7.43 7.36
N ALA A 197 -8.57 -7.80 6.37
CA ALA A 197 -8.69 -9.10 5.71
C ALA A 197 -7.29 -9.61 5.38
N LYS A 198 -7.00 -10.86 5.71
CA LYS A 198 -5.70 -11.45 5.48
C LYS A 198 -5.80 -12.93 5.14
N THR A 199 -5.19 -13.30 4.03
CA THR A 199 -4.93 -14.69 3.70
C THR A 199 -3.76 -15.20 4.52
N ASN A 200 -4.00 -16.11 5.45
CA ASN A 200 -2.98 -16.78 6.26
C ASN A 200 -2.40 -17.99 5.53
N ALA A 201 -3.24 -18.73 4.80
CA ALA A 201 -2.85 -19.83 3.95
C ALA A 201 -3.73 -19.87 2.71
N MET A 202 -3.14 -20.14 1.57
CA MET A 202 -3.83 -20.41 0.32
C MET A 202 -2.95 -21.35 -0.49
N ASN A 203 -3.45 -22.55 -0.75
CA ASN A 203 -2.83 -23.52 -1.65
C ASN A 203 -3.95 -24.15 -2.48
N VAL A 204 -4.12 -23.64 -3.70
CA VAL A 204 -5.18 -24.06 -4.61
C VAL A 204 -4.53 -24.60 -5.87
N LYS A 205 -4.73 -25.88 -6.11
CA LYS A 205 -4.21 -26.59 -7.29
C LYS A 205 -5.36 -27.17 -8.09
N LEU A 206 -5.39 -26.86 -9.37
CA LEU A 206 -6.34 -27.40 -10.32
C LEU A 206 -5.62 -28.41 -11.22
N TYR A 207 -6.02 -29.67 -11.14
CA TYR A 207 -5.56 -30.76 -11.98
C TYR A 207 -6.55 -30.99 -13.12
N THR A 208 -6.05 -31.25 -14.32
CA THR A 208 -6.85 -31.57 -15.48
C THR A 208 -6.49 -32.94 -16.00
N ASP A 209 -7.47 -33.84 -16.13
CA ASP A 209 -7.28 -35.15 -16.72
C ASP A 209 -6.94 -35.03 -18.21
N PRO A 210 -5.89 -35.70 -18.72
CA PRO A 210 -5.43 -35.56 -20.09
C PRO A 210 -6.36 -36.21 -21.13
N GLU A 211 -7.21 -37.16 -20.74
CA GLU A 211 -8.11 -37.88 -21.66
C GLU A 211 -9.52 -37.31 -21.67
N THR A 212 -10.05 -37.02 -20.47
CA THR A 212 -11.44 -36.57 -20.30
C THR A 212 -11.58 -35.08 -20.08
N TYR A 213 -10.45 -34.36 -19.83
CA TYR A 213 -10.43 -32.95 -19.41
C TYR A 213 -11.19 -32.67 -18.11
N ALA A 214 -11.50 -33.70 -17.35
CA ALA A 214 -12.12 -33.55 -16.03
C ALA A 214 -11.20 -32.77 -15.07
N LEU A 215 -11.82 -31.98 -14.19
CA LEU A 215 -11.10 -31.12 -13.24
C LEU A 215 -11.14 -31.73 -11.84
N LYS A 216 -9.99 -31.71 -11.17
CA LYS A 216 -9.86 -31.98 -9.75
C LYS A 216 -9.27 -30.75 -9.06
N LEU A 217 -10.00 -30.23 -8.09
CA LEU A 217 -9.56 -29.09 -7.28
C LEU A 217 -9.06 -29.59 -5.92
N MET A 218 -7.84 -29.21 -5.58
CA MET A 218 -7.30 -29.37 -4.22
C MET A 218 -7.15 -27.97 -3.60
N THR A 219 -7.78 -27.76 -2.45
CA THR A 219 -7.79 -26.45 -1.79
C THR A 219 -7.44 -26.59 -0.32
N THR A 220 -6.49 -25.79 0.13
CA THR A 220 -6.33 -25.43 1.55
C THR A 220 -6.35 -23.93 1.63
N ALA A 221 -7.34 -23.36 2.29
CA ALA A 221 -7.51 -21.91 2.40
C ALA A 221 -7.81 -21.52 3.85
N ASN A 222 -7.18 -20.42 4.29
CA ASN A 222 -7.48 -19.80 5.56
C ASN A 222 -7.40 -18.27 5.37
N VAL A 223 -8.54 -17.61 5.46
CA VAL A 223 -8.68 -16.16 5.31
C VAL A 223 -9.33 -15.60 6.56
N GLN A 224 -8.61 -14.81 7.32
CA GLN A 224 -9.16 -14.06 8.44
C GLN A 224 -9.65 -12.70 7.97
N ALA A 225 -10.81 -12.28 8.48
CA ALA A 225 -11.37 -10.97 8.19
C ALA A 225 -12.06 -10.37 9.41
N THR A 226 -12.04 -9.06 9.49
CA THR A 226 -12.88 -8.23 10.38
C THR A 226 -13.61 -7.24 9.49
N LEU A 227 -14.93 -7.30 9.52
CA LEU A 227 -15.79 -6.51 8.65
C LEU A 227 -16.29 -5.26 9.38
N PRO A 228 -16.53 -4.15 8.65
CA PRO A 228 -17.10 -2.94 9.24
C PRO A 228 -18.61 -3.05 9.47
N TYR A 229 -19.20 -4.23 9.17
CA TYR A 229 -20.64 -4.50 9.20
C TYR A 229 -20.96 -5.61 10.19
N GLU A 230 -22.17 -5.56 10.73
CA GLU A 230 -22.71 -6.62 11.58
C GLU A 230 -23.18 -7.79 10.72
N PHE A 231 -22.79 -9.01 11.11
CA PHE A 231 -23.20 -10.24 10.44
C PHE A 231 -23.57 -11.33 11.46
N VAL A 232 -24.39 -12.27 11.01
CA VAL A 232 -24.74 -13.48 11.75
C VAL A 232 -24.41 -14.72 10.91
N MET A 233 -24.20 -15.85 11.59
CA MET A 233 -24.03 -17.14 10.93
C MET A 233 -25.35 -17.87 10.96
N GLU A 234 -25.97 -18.12 9.80
CA GLU A 234 -27.19 -18.89 9.62
C GLU A 234 -26.90 -20.03 8.62
N ASP A 235 -27.18 -21.27 9.02
CA ASP A 235 -26.98 -22.46 8.17
C ASP A 235 -25.59 -22.60 7.53
N GLY A 236 -24.53 -22.23 8.28
CA GLY A 236 -23.15 -22.26 7.80
C GLY A 236 -22.79 -21.15 6.81
N LYS A 237 -23.68 -20.19 6.57
CA LYS A 237 -23.45 -19.04 5.71
C LYS A 237 -23.40 -17.75 6.53
N MET A 238 -22.53 -16.83 6.08
CA MET A 238 -22.48 -15.49 6.64
C MET A 238 -23.58 -14.62 6.01
N LYS A 239 -24.39 -13.99 6.86
CA LYS A 239 -25.44 -13.06 6.45
C LYS A 239 -25.19 -11.70 7.08
N ILE A 240 -25.04 -10.66 6.26
CA ILE A 240 -24.92 -9.28 6.75
C ILE A 240 -26.29 -8.81 7.23
N VAL A 241 -26.40 -8.47 8.51
CA VAL A 241 -27.63 -8.03 9.16
C VAL A 241 -27.83 -6.53 9.02
N ASP A 242 -26.78 -5.76 9.21
CA ASP A 242 -26.82 -4.30 9.09
C ASP A 242 -25.59 -3.80 8.32
N ARG A 243 -25.84 -3.06 7.24
CA ARG A 243 -24.79 -2.41 6.43
C ARG A 243 -24.48 -0.99 6.91
N ARG A 244 -25.16 -0.50 7.96
CA ARG A 244 -24.88 0.82 8.50
C ARG A 244 -23.62 0.78 9.35
N PHE A 245 -22.71 1.69 9.03
CA PHE A 245 -21.51 1.87 9.83
C PHE A 245 -21.85 2.43 11.22
N ASN A 246 -21.45 1.71 12.27
CA ASN A 246 -21.57 2.17 13.64
C ASN A 246 -20.20 2.64 14.16
N PRO A 247 -19.95 3.95 14.35
CA PRO A 247 -18.66 4.46 14.81
C PRO A 247 -18.17 3.87 16.14
N ALA A 248 -19.09 3.42 17.01
CA ALA A 248 -18.72 2.80 18.29
C ALA A 248 -17.96 1.47 18.10
N THR A 249 -18.08 0.81 16.95
CA THR A 249 -17.34 -0.43 16.64
C THR A 249 -15.84 -0.19 16.48
N LEU A 250 -15.43 1.01 16.09
CA LEU A 250 -14.01 1.39 15.97
C LEU A 250 -13.26 1.24 17.28
N PHE A 251 -13.90 1.53 18.42
CA PHE A 251 -13.28 1.42 19.74
C PHE A 251 -13.08 -0.03 20.19
N LYS A 252 -13.72 -0.99 19.53
CA LYS A 252 -13.56 -2.43 19.83
C LYS A 252 -12.31 -3.02 19.19
N ASN A 253 -11.90 -2.47 18.03
CA ASN A 253 -10.69 -2.84 17.31
C ASN A 253 -9.61 -1.79 17.60
N TYR A 254 -8.73 -2.08 18.52
CA TYR A 254 -7.72 -1.10 18.95
C TYR A 254 -6.30 -1.62 18.80
N GLY A 255 -5.36 -0.71 18.68
CA GLY A 255 -3.96 -1.05 18.55
C GLY A 255 -3.04 0.01 19.10
N LEU A 256 -1.79 -0.38 19.25
CA LEU A 256 -0.70 0.49 19.64
C LEU A 256 0.45 0.37 18.65
N GLY A 257 1.13 1.47 18.43
CA GLY A 257 2.31 1.50 17.57
C GLY A 257 3.33 2.51 18.05
N VAL A 258 4.54 2.35 17.56
CA VAL A 258 5.64 3.28 17.84
C VAL A 258 6.49 3.47 16.58
N ASP A 259 6.92 4.72 16.36
CA ASP A 259 7.99 5.07 15.44
C ASP A 259 9.18 5.59 16.23
N LEU A 260 10.36 5.14 15.83
CA LEU A 260 11.63 5.55 16.39
C LEU A 260 12.49 6.16 15.29
N GLY A 261 13.15 7.27 15.58
CA GLY A 261 14.03 7.92 14.62
C GLY A 261 15.30 8.46 15.26
N GLY A 262 16.33 8.50 14.43
CA GLY A 262 17.61 9.13 14.75
C GLY A 262 18.18 9.82 13.52
N GLU A 263 18.85 10.92 13.74
CA GLU A 263 19.66 11.63 12.73
C GLU A 263 20.98 12.03 13.36
N TYR A 264 22.08 11.78 12.67
CA TYR A 264 23.41 12.16 13.06
C TYR A 264 24.06 13.02 11.98
N ILE A 265 24.42 14.24 12.33
CA ILE A 265 25.15 15.19 11.48
C ILE A 265 26.65 14.97 11.70
N ILE A 266 27.31 14.42 10.72
CA ILE A 266 28.75 14.10 10.77
C ILE A 266 29.57 15.39 10.72
N ASN A 267 29.19 16.28 9.81
CA ASN A 267 29.81 17.61 9.60
C ASN A 267 28.85 18.50 8.81
N GLU A 268 29.32 19.69 8.39
CA GLU A 268 28.52 20.66 7.62
C GLU A 268 27.94 20.12 6.30
N HIS A 269 28.53 19.06 5.75
CA HIS A 269 28.12 18.49 4.47
C HIS A 269 27.44 17.13 4.63
N TRP A 270 27.84 16.28 5.57
CA TRP A 270 27.40 14.89 5.65
C TRP A 270 26.52 14.63 6.84
N GLY A 271 25.45 13.91 6.61
CA GLY A 271 24.62 13.36 7.67
C GLY A 271 24.02 11.99 7.31
N VAL A 272 23.65 11.26 8.36
CA VAL A 272 23.00 9.98 8.25
C VAL A 272 21.75 9.96 9.14
N ALA A 273 20.72 9.23 8.72
CA ALA A 273 19.50 9.09 9.49
C ALA A 273 18.96 7.66 9.37
N ALA A 274 18.32 7.20 10.44
CA ALA A 274 17.62 5.92 10.44
C ALA A 274 16.29 6.06 11.17
N ALA A 275 15.30 5.30 10.71
CA ALA A 275 14.01 5.22 11.39
C ALA A 275 13.42 3.81 11.29
N LEU A 276 12.73 3.42 12.34
CA LEU A 276 11.89 2.23 12.39
C LEU A 276 10.46 2.71 12.66
N ASN A 277 9.60 2.58 11.65
CA ASN A 277 8.23 3.06 11.73
C ASN A 277 7.23 1.91 11.76
N ASP A 278 6.05 2.17 12.33
CA ASP A 278 4.94 1.21 12.41
C ASP A 278 5.31 -0.09 13.14
N LEU A 279 6.12 0.00 14.21
CA LEU A 279 6.32 -1.14 15.10
C LEU A 279 5.14 -1.23 16.06
N GLY A 280 4.28 -2.22 15.88
CA GLY A 280 3.06 -2.32 16.68
C GLY A 280 2.07 -3.36 16.18
N PHE A 281 0.84 -3.29 16.69
CA PHE A 281 -0.21 -4.25 16.40
C PHE A 281 -1.60 -3.60 16.45
N ILE A 282 -2.58 -4.28 15.83
CA ILE A 282 -4.02 -4.02 16.02
C ILE A 282 -4.69 -5.32 16.45
N LYS A 283 -5.51 -5.23 17.48
CA LYS A 283 -6.36 -6.30 17.99
C LYS A 283 -7.76 -6.13 17.41
N TRP A 284 -8.21 -7.13 16.68
CA TRP A 284 -9.51 -7.18 16.02
C TRP A 284 -10.46 -7.99 16.88
N ASN A 285 -11.38 -7.35 17.57
CA ASN A 285 -12.28 -7.98 18.56
C ASN A 285 -13.73 -7.95 18.14
N ASN A 286 -14.08 -7.30 17.04
CA ASN A 286 -15.45 -7.10 16.64
C ASN A 286 -15.67 -7.54 15.21
N HIS A 287 -16.77 -8.28 14.97
CA HIS A 287 -17.16 -8.78 13.65
C HIS A 287 -16.03 -9.55 12.93
N SER A 288 -15.34 -10.41 13.68
CA SER A 288 -14.23 -11.20 13.15
C SER A 288 -14.73 -12.57 12.67
N VAL A 289 -14.27 -12.97 11.50
CA VAL A 289 -14.60 -14.25 10.86
C VAL A 289 -13.33 -14.89 10.31
N ASN A 290 -13.28 -16.22 10.36
CA ASN A 290 -12.24 -17.00 9.71
C ASN A 290 -12.88 -17.91 8.66
N PHE A 291 -12.54 -17.70 7.40
CA PHE A 291 -12.95 -18.57 6.30
C PHE A 291 -11.93 -19.70 6.16
N VAL A 292 -12.36 -20.91 6.43
CA VAL A 292 -11.52 -22.11 6.32
C VAL A 292 -12.09 -23.00 5.24
N GLY A 293 -11.25 -23.39 4.29
CA GLY A 293 -11.59 -24.34 3.26
C GLY A 293 -10.53 -25.43 3.16
N GLU A 294 -10.95 -26.67 3.15
CA GLU A 294 -10.09 -27.81 2.88
C GLU A 294 -10.87 -28.78 1.98
N ILE A 295 -10.36 -28.95 0.75
CA ILE A 295 -10.78 -30.00 -0.15
C ILE A 295 -9.52 -30.87 -0.39
N ASN A 296 -9.40 -31.90 0.41
CA ASN A 296 -8.42 -32.97 0.22
C ASN A 296 -9.13 -34.17 -0.38
N ASP A 297 -9.52 -34.06 -1.65
CA ASP A 297 -10.12 -35.21 -2.32
C ASP A 297 -9.00 -36.14 -2.80
N GLY A 298 -8.67 -37.10 -1.98
CA GLY A 298 -7.81 -38.25 -2.32
C GLY A 298 -8.48 -39.21 -3.32
N GLY A 299 -9.72 -38.91 -3.76
CA GLY A 299 -10.48 -39.69 -4.71
C GLY A 299 -9.96 -39.58 -6.16
N SER A 300 -10.37 -40.53 -6.97
CA SER A 300 -10.15 -40.53 -8.42
C SER A 300 -10.79 -39.30 -9.04
N PHE A 301 -10.24 -38.83 -10.18
CA PHE A 301 -10.84 -37.76 -11.01
C PHE A 301 -12.32 -38.00 -11.36
N TYR A 302 -12.83 -39.17 -11.14
CA TYR A 302 -14.15 -39.63 -11.58
C TYR A 302 -15.28 -39.55 -10.55
N ASP A 303 -15.00 -39.26 -9.25
CA ASP A 303 -16.00 -39.41 -8.21
C ASP A 303 -16.89 -38.17 -7.97
N ASN A 304 -16.58 -36.99 -8.52
CA ASN A 304 -17.31 -35.74 -8.25
C ASN A 304 -17.83 -35.00 -9.48
N GLY A 305 -18.27 -35.69 -10.50
CA GLY A 305 -18.92 -35.09 -11.68
C GLY A 305 -17.96 -34.19 -12.48
N ALA A 306 -17.47 -34.69 -13.59
CA ALA A 306 -16.55 -33.96 -14.44
C ALA A 306 -17.07 -32.56 -14.82
N PHE A 307 -16.47 -31.52 -14.27
CA PHE A 307 -16.69 -30.17 -14.73
C PHE A 307 -15.58 -29.85 -15.77
N VAL A 308 -15.99 -29.78 -17.03
CA VAL A 308 -15.08 -29.37 -18.09
C VAL A 308 -15.15 -27.86 -18.27
N PHE A 309 -14.08 -27.17 -17.90
CA PHE A 309 -13.94 -25.74 -18.14
C PHE A 309 -13.13 -25.48 -19.43
N THR A 310 -13.83 -25.12 -20.50
CA THR A 310 -13.23 -24.85 -21.81
C THR A 310 -12.76 -23.40 -21.98
N GLY A 311 -12.74 -22.62 -20.90
CA GLY A 311 -12.54 -21.18 -20.90
C GLY A 311 -13.87 -20.42 -20.92
N LEU A 312 -13.84 -19.14 -20.60
CA LEU A 312 -15.03 -18.28 -20.67
C LEU A 312 -15.35 -17.92 -22.12
N THR A 313 -16.59 -18.11 -22.55
CA THR A 313 -17.07 -17.60 -23.84
C THR A 313 -17.22 -16.07 -23.80
N ASN A 314 -17.26 -15.44 -24.96
CA ASN A 314 -17.46 -13.99 -25.06
C ASN A 314 -18.78 -13.53 -24.45
N GLU A 315 -19.84 -14.34 -24.61
CA GLU A 315 -21.16 -14.06 -24.00
C GLU A 315 -21.09 -14.15 -22.49
N GLN A 316 -20.36 -15.12 -21.94
CA GLN A 316 -20.19 -15.28 -20.48
C GLN A 316 -19.36 -14.11 -19.90
N VAL A 317 -18.30 -13.69 -20.58
CA VAL A 317 -17.52 -12.51 -20.16
C VAL A 317 -18.39 -11.25 -20.22
N GLN A 318 -19.23 -11.09 -21.24
CA GLN A 318 -20.13 -9.95 -21.34
C GLN A 318 -21.19 -9.98 -20.23
N ALA A 319 -21.79 -11.15 -19.96
CA ALA A 319 -22.77 -11.31 -18.89
C ALA A 319 -22.17 -10.99 -17.51
N ILE A 320 -20.93 -11.41 -17.25
CA ILE A 320 -20.17 -11.06 -16.04
C ILE A 320 -19.97 -9.56 -15.92
N MET A 321 -19.72 -8.86 -17.02
CA MET A 321 -19.45 -7.42 -17.04
C MET A 321 -20.70 -6.56 -16.93
N ASP A 322 -21.83 -7.07 -17.36
CA ASP A 322 -23.14 -6.40 -17.31
C ASP A 322 -23.87 -6.66 -15.98
N ASP A 323 -23.30 -7.52 -15.11
CA ASP A 323 -23.89 -7.90 -13.82
C ASP A 323 -23.55 -6.85 -12.73
N GLU A 324 -24.53 -6.09 -12.32
CA GLU A 324 -24.42 -5.12 -11.22
C GLU A 324 -24.08 -5.76 -9.86
N HIS A 325 -24.32 -7.08 -9.71
CA HIS A 325 -24.04 -7.88 -8.53
C HIS A 325 -22.84 -8.82 -8.71
N PHE A 326 -22.00 -8.56 -9.71
CA PHE A 326 -20.84 -9.42 -10.04
C PHE A 326 -19.97 -9.75 -8.82
N ALA A 327 -19.71 -8.77 -7.95
CA ALA A 327 -18.90 -8.99 -6.75
C ALA A 327 -19.58 -9.96 -5.77
N ASP A 328 -20.89 -9.88 -5.61
CA ASP A 328 -21.68 -10.77 -4.74
C ASP A 328 -21.71 -12.18 -5.34
N HIS A 329 -21.98 -12.31 -6.64
CA HIS A 329 -22.01 -13.60 -7.34
C HIS A 329 -20.62 -14.25 -7.41
N LEU A 330 -19.56 -13.46 -7.56
CA LEU A 330 -18.19 -13.96 -7.52
C LEU A 330 -17.85 -14.50 -6.13
N MET A 331 -18.22 -13.79 -5.06
CA MET A 331 -18.02 -14.25 -3.67
C MET A 331 -18.82 -15.52 -3.39
N ASP A 332 -20.06 -15.61 -3.81
CA ASP A 332 -20.90 -16.80 -3.67
C ASP A 332 -20.31 -18.00 -4.44
N SER A 333 -19.80 -17.75 -5.65
CA SER A 333 -19.14 -18.78 -6.47
C SER A 333 -17.83 -19.23 -5.84
N LEU A 334 -16.98 -18.30 -5.39
CA LEU A 334 -15.72 -18.62 -4.74
C LEU A 334 -15.94 -19.39 -3.43
N THR A 335 -16.89 -18.97 -2.61
CA THR A 335 -17.25 -19.69 -1.37
C THR A 335 -17.80 -21.08 -1.66
N GLY A 336 -18.60 -21.24 -2.72
CA GLY A 336 -19.13 -22.54 -3.16
C GLY A 336 -18.05 -23.47 -3.72
N TYR A 337 -17.20 -22.97 -4.63
CA TYR A 337 -16.17 -23.79 -5.26
C TYR A 337 -15.01 -24.13 -4.33
N PHE A 338 -14.61 -23.21 -3.44
CA PHE A 338 -13.54 -23.45 -2.48
C PHE A 338 -14.02 -24.09 -1.17
N ASN A 339 -15.32 -24.38 -1.06
CA ASN A 339 -15.93 -24.91 0.17
C ASN A 339 -15.48 -24.11 1.42
N LEU A 340 -15.40 -22.77 1.28
CA LEU A 340 -14.98 -21.89 2.35
C LEU A 340 -16.10 -21.80 3.39
N THR A 341 -15.87 -22.42 4.53
CA THR A 341 -16.82 -22.36 5.65
C THR A 341 -16.45 -21.19 6.57
N PRO A 342 -17.33 -20.20 6.73
CA PRO A 342 -17.10 -19.12 7.67
C PRO A 342 -17.24 -19.62 9.10
N GLN A 343 -16.24 -19.35 9.92
CA GLN A 343 -16.21 -19.67 11.34
C GLN A 343 -16.15 -18.37 12.14
N ASN A 344 -17.08 -18.19 13.06
CA ASN A 344 -17.04 -17.05 13.97
C ASN A 344 -15.84 -17.19 14.91
N VAL A 345 -15.06 -16.13 15.08
CA VAL A 345 -13.89 -16.10 15.96
C VAL A 345 -14.00 -14.94 16.95
N ALA A 346 -13.53 -15.18 18.17
CA ALA A 346 -13.58 -14.16 19.23
C ALA A 346 -12.70 -12.93 18.95
N GLY A 347 -11.84 -13.03 17.96
CA GLY A 347 -10.92 -11.98 17.52
C GLY A 347 -9.53 -12.52 17.23
N TYR A 348 -8.69 -11.67 16.67
CA TYR A 348 -7.29 -11.98 16.36
C TYR A 348 -6.42 -10.72 16.43
N THR A 349 -5.12 -10.89 16.35
CA THR A 349 -4.17 -9.76 16.38
C THR A 349 -3.31 -9.78 15.12
N THR A 350 -3.10 -8.62 14.53
CA THR A 350 -2.19 -8.45 13.40
C THR A 350 -1.12 -7.40 13.71
N GLY A 351 0.13 -7.68 13.31
CA GLY A 351 1.21 -6.69 13.37
C GLY A 351 0.97 -5.56 12.36
N LEU A 352 1.46 -4.37 12.65
CA LEU A 352 1.53 -3.28 11.68
C LEU A 352 2.52 -3.62 10.56
N TYR A 353 2.45 -2.87 9.46
CA TYR A 353 3.39 -3.01 8.35
C TYR A 353 4.66 -2.22 8.62
N THR A 354 5.45 -2.74 9.56
CA THR A 354 6.71 -2.14 9.99
C THR A 354 7.64 -1.87 8.81
N ASN A 355 8.26 -0.70 8.78
CA ASN A 355 9.25 -0.33 7.78
C ASN A 355 10.52 0.22 8.44
N LEU A 356 11.66 -0.07 7.80
CA LEU A 356 12.99 0.41 8.18
C LEU A 356 13.49 1.38 7.11
N MET A 357 13.93 2.56 7.52
CA MET A 357 14.55 3.56 6.67
C MET A 357 15.98 3.80 7.14
N VAL A 358 16.93 3.85 6.19
CA VAL A 358 18.30 4.33 6.41
C VAL A 358 18.63 5.29 5.27
N ARG A 359 19.06 6.51 5.61
CA ARG A 359 19.38 7.58 4.65
C ARG A 359 20.75 8.16 4.96
N GLY A 360 21.57 8.28 3.92
CA GLY A 360 22.73 9.16 3.92
C GLY A 360 22.43 10.38 3.05
N TYR A 361 22.93 11.55 3.44
CA TYR A 361 22.82 12.75 2.62
C TYR A 361 24.10 13.57 2.61
N TYR A 362 24.25 14.34 1.54
CA TYR A 362 25.36 15.27 1.31
C TYR A 362 24.80 16.65 0.93
N ASP A 363 25.04 17.65 1.75
CA ASP A 363 24.77 19.06 1.48
C ASP A 363 25.94 19.65 0.69
N LEU A 364 25.73 19.92 -0.60
CA LEU A 364 26.71 20.62 -1.42
C LEU A 364 26.85 22.07 -0.94
N ASP A 365 25.73 22.68 -0.61
CA ASP A 365 25.57 24.02 -0.05
C ASP A 365 24.23 24.13 0.68
N ALA A 366 23.88 25.32 1.17
CA ALA A 366 22.63 25.57 1.87
C ALA A 366 21.37 25.23 1.04
N THR A 367 21.48 25.27 -0.29
CA THR A 367 20.39 25.04 -1.24
C THR A 367 20.31 23.60 -1.71
N ASN A 368 21.44 22.96 -1.98
CA ASN A 368 21.53 21.73 -2.75
C ASN A 368 21.89 20.53 -1.87
N ARG A 369 21.02 19.53 -1.80
CA ARG A 369 21.23 18.26 -1.08
C ARG A 369 21.07 17.07 -2.00
N PHE A 370 22.01 16.14 -1.94
CA PHE A 370 21.92 14.79 -2.51
C PHE A 370 21.68 13.77 -1.40
N SER A 371 20.82 12.80 -1.65
CA SER A 371 20.51 11.77 -0.67
C SER A 371 20.46 10.40 -1.32
N ALA A 372 20.88 9.38 -0.57
CA ALA A 372 20.67 7.98 -0.89
C ALA A 372 19.94 7.32 0.29
N GLN A 373 18.81 6.64 0.00
CA GLN A 373 18.00 6.02 1.02
C GLN A 373 17.74 4.56 0.68
N PHE A 374 17.98 3.70 1.66
CA PHE A 374 17.44 2.33 1.69
C PHE A 374 16.15 2.32 2.51
N MET A 375 15.14 1.60 2.02
CA MET A 375 13.91 1.34 2.74
C MET A 375 13.52 -0.12 2.61
N GLY A 376 13.40 -0.80 3.76
CA GLY A 376 12.71 -2.07 3.86
C GLY A 376 11.23 -1.77 4.16
N TYR A 377 10.33 -2.07 3.24
CA TYR A 377 8.90 -1.81 3.39
C TYR A 377 8.07 -3.10 3.34
N ASN A 378 6.97 -3.13 4.09
CA ASN A 378 6.04 -4.25 4.13
C ASN A 378 4.64 -3.80 3.67
N LEU A 379 4.04 -4.54 2.74
CA LEU A 379 2.71 -4.28 2.18
C LEU A 379 1.70 -5.38 2.56
N GLY A 380 1.93 -6.04 3.69
CA GLY A 380 1.10 -7.18 4.11
C GLY A 380 1.50 -8.51 3.47
N MET A 381 2.40 -8.50 2.48
CA MET A 381 2.89 -9.66 1.73
C MET A 381 4.40 -9.91 1.94
N GLY A 382 4.94 -9.48 3.09
CA GLY A 382 6.36 -9.60 3.45
C GLY A 382 7.19 -8.35 3.16
N MET A 383 8.38 -8.32 3.74
CA MET A 383 9.33 -7.22 3.61
C MET A 383 9.95 -7.19 2.22
N LYS A 384 10.01 -6.01 1.60
CA LYS A 384 10.65 -5.77 0.29
C LYS A 384 11.61 -4.59 0.37
N PRO A 385 12.77 -4.64 -0.31
CA PRO A 385 13.72 -3.54 -0.33
C PRO A 385 13.36 -2.49 -1.40
N ALA A 386 13.68 -1.23 -1.12
CA ALA A 386 13.74 -0.16 -2.10
C ALA A 386 14.99 0.68 -1.88
N VAL A 387 15.60 1.15 -2.95
CA VAL A 387 16.72 2.10 -2.90
C VAL A 387 16.31 3.35 -3.69
N THR A 388 16.46 4.52 -3.07
CA THR A 388 16.11 5.81 -3.66
C THR A 388 17.33 6.72 -3.66
N LEU A 389 17.62 7.30 -4.82
CA LEU A 389 18.51 8.45 -4.96
C LEU A 389 17.64 9.70 -5.07
N ALA A 390 17.99 10.75 -4.36
CA ALA A 390 17.23 12.00 -4.37
C ALA A 390 18.14 13.22 -4.49
N TYR A 391 17.64 14.20 -5.22
CA TYR A 391 18.14 15.58 -5.20
C TYR A 391 17.07 16.49 -4.62
N THR A 392 17.46 17.36 -3.70
CA THR A 392 16.59 18.37 -3.11
C THR A 392 17.24 19.74 -3.31
N GLY A 393 16.56 20.62 -4.05
CA GLY A 393 16.88 22.04 -4.14
C GLY A 393 15.96 22.84 -3.23
N SER A 394 16.51 23.52 -2.21
CA SER A 394 15.76 24.28 -1.21
C SER A 394 16.11 25.77 -1.32
N PHE A 395 15.11 26.62 -1.58
CA PHE A 395 15.31 28.02 -1.87
C PHE A 395 14.62 28.90 -0.82
N LYS A 396 15.35 29.91 -0.32
CA LYS A 396 14.85 30.93 0.61
C LYS A 396 14.14 30.34 1.85
N GLU A 397 14.47 29.09 2.23
CA GLU A 397 13.79 28.37 3.30
C GLU A 397 12.26 28.27 3.16
N GLN A 398 11.76 28.42 1.97
CA GLN A 398 10.33 28.49 1.64
C GLN A 398 9.93 27.49 0.55
N TYR A 399 10.86 27.14 -0.35
CA TYR A 399 10.56 26.32 -1.52
C TYR A 399 11.45 25.09 -1.53
N ASP A 400 10.87 23.93 -1.72
CA ASP A 400 11.58 22.70 -2.02
C ASP A 400 11.21 22.19 -3.41
N VAL A 401 12.21 21.82 -4.19
CA VAL A 401 12.08 21.07 -5.44
C VAL A 401 12.83 19.77 -5.27
N VAL A 402 12.15 18.66 -5.38
CA VAL A 402 12.70 17.33 -5.14
C VAL A 402 12.57 16.49 -6.40
N ALA A 403 13.66 15.84 -6.80
CA ALA A 403 13.67 14.77 -7.80
C ALA A 403 14.17 13.48 -7.16
N THR A 404 13.47 12.36 -7.39
CA THR A 404 13.85 11.06 -6.85
C THR A 404 13.90 10.00 -7.95
N TYR A 405 14.83 9.07 -7.83
CA TYR A 405 14.83 7.84 -8.62
C TYR A 405 14.83 6.64 -7.69
N THR A 406 13.75 5.86 -7.75
CA THR A 406 13.53 4.73 -6.84
C THR A 406 13.58 3.40 -7.58
N MET A 407 14.46 2.53 -7.12
CA MET A 407 14.62 1.16 -7.59
C MET A 407 13.98 0.20 -6.59
N MET A 408 13.10 -0.68 -7.07
CA MET A 408 12.48 -1.71 -6.24
C MET A 408 12.24 -2.99 -7.06
N PRO A 409 12.07 -4.16 -6.41
CA PRO A 409 11.85 -5.41 -7.11
C PRO A 409 10.63 -5.32 -8.05
N GLY A 410 10.90 -5.42 -9.35
CA GLY A 410 9.86 -5.38 -10.39
C GLY A 410 9.52 -4.01 -10.94
N SER A 411 10.14 -2.93 -10.43
CA SER A 411 9.91 -1.57 -10.89
C SER A 411 11.21 -0.76 -10.82
N PHE A 412 11.73 -0.36 -11.97
CA PHE A 412 12.96 0.40 -12.13
C PHE A 412 12.76 1.72 -12.90
N ASP A 413 11.50 2.09 -13.13
CA ASP A 413 11.11 3.26 -13.94
C ASP A 413 10.45 4.36 -13.07
N ASN A 414 10.77 4.41 -11.77
CA ASN A 414 10.14 5.33 -10.84
C ASN A 414 10.96 6.62 -10.71
N LEU A 415 10.67 7.60 -11.57
CA LEU A 415 11.18 8.97 -11.46
C LEU A 415 10.12 9.82 -10.74
N GLY A 416 10.39 10.17 -9.48
CA GLY A 416 9.51 11.00 -8.67
C GLY A 416 9.89 12.48 -8.75
N ILE A 417 8.88 13.32 -8.59
CA ILE A 417 9.02 14.77 -8.50
C ILE A 417 8.16 15.29 -7.36
N GLY A 418 8.68 16.24 -6.58
CA GLY A 418 7.97 16.91 -5.52
C GLY A 418 8.25 18.40 -5.51
N LEU A 419 7.22 19.18 -5.25
CA LEU A 419 7.28 20.64 -5.11
C LEU A 419 6.60 21.04 -3.81
N SER A 420 7.23 21.92 -3.05
CA SER A 420 6.67 22.53 -1.84
C SER A 420 6.93 24.02 -1.86
N ALA A 421 5.95 24.79 -1.39
CA ALA A 421 6.06 26.24 -1.30
C ALA A 421 5.32 26.78 -0.07
N ASN A 422 5.98 27.67 0.68
CA ASN A 422 5.40 28.39 1.80
C ASN A 422 5.21 29.88 1.45
N PHE A 423 3.95 30.29 1.32
CA PHE A 423 3.56 31.65 0.98
C PHE A 423 3.11 32.42 2.23
N GLY A 424 4.07 32.87 3.06
CA GLY A 424 3.74 33.69 4.23
C GLY A 424 2.86 32.98 5.27
N GLY A 425 3.12 31.70 5.51
CA GLY A 425 2.36 30.88 6.46
C GLY A 425 1.40 29.88 5.82
N LEU A 426 1.17 29.94 4.52
CA LEU A 426 0.43 28.92 3.77
C LEU A 426 1.43 27.99 3.05
N LEU A 427 1.63 26.81 3.58
CA LEU A 427 2.45 25.77 2.99
C LEU A 427 1.60 24.87 2.10
N MET A 428 2.01 24.74 0.85
CA MET A 428 1.38 23.85 -0.13
C MET A 428 2.42 22.90 -0.71
N TYR A 429 2.03 21.66 -1.00
CA TYR A 429 2.90 20.74 -1.70
C TYR A 429 2.14 19.82 -2.65
N VAL A 430 2.85 19.34 -3.65
CA VAL A 430 2.43 18.30 -4.58
C VAL A 430 3.61 17.39 -4.91
N ALA A 431 3.38 16.10 -5.00
CA ALA A 431 4.42 15.15 -5.36
C ALA A 431 3.87 13.90 -6.03
N THR A 432 4.73 13.22 -6.76
CA THR A 432 4.47 11.88 -7.31
C THR A 432 5.76 11.04 -7.27
N ASN A 433 5.63 9.75 -7.05
CA ASN A 433 6.77 8.82 -7.09
C ASN A 433 7.15 8.40 -8.51
N ASN A 434 6.26 8.62 -9.49
CA ASN A 434 6.51 8.28 -10.88
C ASN A 434 5.77 9.23 -11.83
N ILE A 435 6.49 10.24 -12.32
CA ILE A 435 5.93 11.23 -13.25
C ILE A 435 5.46 10.58 -14.56
N PHE A 436 6.12 9.52 -15.01
CA PHE A 436 5.74 8.81 -16.23
C PHE A 436 4.40 8.06 -16.09
N GLY A 437 3.96 7.78 -14.86
CA GLY A 437 2.66 7.20 -14.57
C GLY A 437 1.49 8.06 -15.07
N PHE A 438 1.63 9.39 -15.08
CA PHE A 438 0.59 10.29 -15.60
C PHE A 438 0.46 10.26 -17.12
N PHE A 439 1.55 10.01 -17.83
CA PHE A 439 1.54 9.98 -19.30
C PHE A 439 1.15 8.61 -19.87
N ASN A 440 1.41 7.53 -19.13
CA ASN A 440 1.13 6.16 -19.58
C ASN A 440 0.83 5.22 -18.42
N PRO A 441 -0.29 5.42 -17.69
CA PRO A 441 -0.58 4.69 -16.46
C PRO A 441 -0.72 3.17 -16.67
N ALA A 442 -1.27 2.75 -17.79
CA ALA A 442 -1.53 1.34 -18.09
C ALA A 442 -0.27 0.48 -18.29
N ASN A 443 0.90 1.12 -18.53
CA ASN A 443 2.17 0.43 -18.77
C ASN A 443 3.20 0.66 -17.67
N ARG A 444 2.84 1.38 -16.62
CA ARG A 444 3.72 1.65 -15.48
C ARG A 444 3.39 0.75 -14.30
N THR A 445 4.42 0.51 -13.51
CA THR A 445 4.28 -0.31 -12.30
C THR A 445 3.78 0.47 -11.12
N ASN A 446 3.86 1.80 -11.18
CA ASN A 446 3.54 2.67 -10.07
C ASN A 446 2.96 4.00 -10.56
N LEU A 447 1.85 4.39 -9.96
CA LEU A 447 1.22 5.71 -10.12
C LEU A 447 0.76 6.16 -8.74
N ASN A 448 1.19 7.36 -8.30
CA ASN A 448 0.64 7.97 -7.11
C ASN A 448 0.60 9.49 -7.21
N VAL A 449 -0.25 10.08 -6.39
CA VAL A 449 -0.37 11.52 -6.18
C VAL A 449 -0.34 11.81 -4.70
N GLN A 450 0.44 12.82 -4.34
CA GLN A 450 0.48 13.37 -3.00
C GLN A 450 0.31 14.87 -3.06
N PHE A 451 -0.53 15.41 -2.23
CA PHE A 451 -0.72 16.86 -2.11
C PHE A 451 -1.26 17.23 -0.74
N GLY A 452 -1.07 18.45 -0.35
CA GLY A 452 -1.62 18.96 0.89
C GLY A 452 -1.36 20.44 1.09
N ILE A 453 -2.08 20.97 2.07
CA ILE A 453 -2.04 22.37 2.50
C ILE A 453 -1.93 22.38 4.02
N SER A 454 -0.99 23.16 4.54
CA SER A 454 -0.81 23.38 5.98
C SER A 454 -0.63 24.86 6.27
N PHE A 455 -1.07 25.30 7.43
CA PHE A 455 -0.78 26.63 7.92
C PHE A 455 0.42 26.57 8.84
N THR A 456 1.44 27.40 8.58
CA THR A 456 2.63 27.53 9.43
C THR A 456 2.58 28.84 10.19
N SER A 457 3.17 28.86 11.37
CA SER A 457 3.12 30.03 12.26
C SER A 457 4.44 30.25 12.99
N GLY A 458 4.68 31.49 13.41
CA GLY A 458 5.86 31.91 14.13
C GLY A 458 7.07 32.14 13.20
N GLU A 459 8.13 32.65 13.78
CA GLU A 459 9.42 32.79 13.09
C GLU A 459 10.07 31.41 12.94
N LYS A 460 10.81 31.24 11.84
CA LYS A 460 11.60 30.04 11.64
C LYS A 460 12.76 29.99 12.62
N VAL A 461 12.96 28.85 13.22
CA VAL A 461 14.01 28.64 14.22
C VAL A 461 15.07 27.70 13.64
N SER A 462 16.31 28.19 13.59
CA SER A 462 17.43 27.36 13.19
C SER A 462 17.76 26.32 14.28
N ARG A 463 18.43 25.26 13.87
CA ARG A 463 18.86 24.22 14.83
C ARG A 463 19.80 24.78 15.90
N ALA A 464 20.74 25.64 15.53
CA ALA A 464 21.67 26.27 16.47
C ALA A 464 20.93 27.09 17.54
N GLU A 465 19.93 27.87 17.12
CA GLU A 465 19.08 28.63 18.06
C GLU A 465 18.27 27.71 19.00
N THR A 466 17.83 26.54 18.51
CA THR A 466 17.11 25.56 19.36
C THR A 466 18.01 25.02 20.47
N ILE A 467 19.27 24.72 20.17
CA ILE A 467 20.24 24.20 21.15
C ILE A 467 20.54 25.26 22.20
N ILE A 468 20.77 26.52 21.81
CA ILE A 468 20.98 27.64 22.75
C ILE A 468 19.80 27.80 23.68
N ILE A 469 18.57 27.71 23.17
CA ILE A 469 17.35 27.79 24.01
C ILE A 469 17.28 26.62 24.99
N GLN A 470 17.69 25.43 24.60
CA GLN A 470 17.71 24.26 25.48
C GLN A 470 18.74 24.40 26.61
N ASP A 471 19.96 24.84 26.29
CA ASP A 471 21.04 25.06 27.27
C ASP A 471 20.64 26.13 28.31
N GLN A 472 20.07 27.25 27.88
CA GLN A 472 19.57 28.30 28.75
C GLN A 472 18.41 27.82 29.65
N ALA A 473 17.58 26.91 29.17
CA ALA A 473 16.50 26.33 29.95
C ALA A 473 17.02 25.35 31.03
N ALA A 474 18.10 24.62 30.72
CA ALA A 474 18.75 23.71 31.66
C ALA A 474 19.53 24.41 32.76
N GLU A 475 20.09 25.62 32.49
CA GLU A 475 20.79 26.45 33.46
C GLU A 475 19.84 27.24 34.37
N GLY A 476 18.55 27.35 34.01
CA GLY A 476 17.54 28.11 34.77
C GLY A 476 16.63 27.27 35.67
N GLU A 477 16.81 25.94 35.72
CA GLU A 477 16.21 24.99 36.65
C GLU A 477 17.25 24.58 37.72
#